data_367813a62397eae7b4510bc4f877bf86
#
_entry.id   367813a62397eae7b4510bc4f877bf86
#
_cell.length_a   1.000
_cell.length_b   1.000
_cell.length_c   1.000
_cell.angle_alpha   90.00
_cell.angle_beta   90.00
_cell.angle_gamma   90.00
#
_symmetry.space_group_name_H-M   'P 1'
#
loop_
_entity.id
_entity.type
_entity.pdbx_description
1 polymer ?
#
loop_
_entity_poly.entity_id
_entity_poly.type
_entity_poly.pdbx_seq_one_letter_code
_entity_poly.pdbx_strand_id
1 'polypeptide(L)'
;MSRADGSKKIKLTRGDDHFINFNYTSTLQDLYGIPDSEILYIHGKASDEELTKAAEVVQPEPPADLSEEELAEWYDGEDYITQTVRDAAVNEIYRIRKNVEQIIQDNRSIFSSMNKIEHIYIYGFSFSPVDEPYIDEIISHIDKEKVHWTISYYSDEDQQKIQAYMQSRKILPDLWELMKLEDIQMYKQQ
;
A
#
# COMPACT_ATOMS: atom_id res chain seq x y z
N MET A 1 16.28 13.51 11.78
CA MET A 1 16.01 12.17 11.22
C MET A 1 16.60 11.14 12.18
N SER A 2 15.77 10.35 12.84
CA SER A 2 16.22 9.25 13.70
C SER A 2 16.81 8.18 12.78
N ARG A 3 18.07 7.82 12.95
CA ARG A 3 18.65 6.66 12.26
C ARG A 3 17.91 5.42 12.71
N ALA A 4 17.39 4.66 11.76
CA ALA A 4 16.77 3.38 12.05
C ALA A 4 17.78 2.48 12.81
N ASP A 5 17.29 1.90 13.91
CA ASP A 5 18.12 1.01 14.74
C ASP A 5 18.37 -0.30 13.98
N GLY A 6 19.59 -0.47 13.47
CA GLY A 6 19.99 -1.66 12.72
C GLY A 6 19.97 -2.97 13.52
N SER A 7 19.72 -2.92 14.85
CA SER A 7 19.67 -4.12 15.70
C SER A 7 18.40 -4.98 15.48
N LYS A 8 17.39 -4.42 14.80
CA LYS A 8 16.08 -5.06 14.55
C LYS A 8 15.83 -5.39 13.07
N LYS A 9 16.84 -5.86 12.37
CA LYS A 9 16.69 -6.27 10.97
C LYS A 9 16.03 -7.63 10.84
N ILE A 10 15.03 -7.72 9.96
CA ILE A 10 14.45 -8.99 9.53
C ILE A 10 15.47 -9.73 8.68
N LYS A 11 15.52 -11.05 8.78
CA LYS A 11 16.36 -11.86 7.89
C LYS A 11 15.67 -11.96 6.53
N LEU A 12 16.18 -11.21 5.55
CA LEU A 12 15.79 -11.38 4.16
C LEU A 12 16.68 -12.43 3.50
N THR A 13 16.08 -13.37 2.78
CA THR A 13 16.81 -14.26 1.88
C THR A 13 17.21 -13.48 0.64
N ARG A 14 18.41 -13.71 0.12
CA ARG A 14 18.87 -13.12 -1.13
C ARG A 14 18.94 -14.22 -2.18
N GLY A 15 18.34 -13.97 -3.30
CA GLY A 15 18.30 -14.89 -4.44
C GLY A 15 17.60 -14.21 -5.60
N ASP A 16 16.75 -14.92 -6.31
CA ASP A 16 15.88 -14.37 -7.35
C ASP A 16 14.60 -13.72 -6.75
N ASP A 17 14.75 -13.05 -5.59
CA ASP A 17 13.64 -12.45 -4.87
C ASP A 17 13.20 -11.13 -5.53
N HIS A 18 11.90 -10.90 -5.55
CA HIS A 18 11.29 -9.63 -5.96
C HIS A 18 10.79 -8.89 -4.72
N PHE A 19 11.08 -7.59 -4.65
CA PHE A 19 10.66 -6.74 -3.54
C PHE A 19 9.60 -5.75 -3.99
N ILE A 20 8.46 -5.74 -3.31
CA ILE A 20 7.42 -4.71 -3.49
C ILE A 20 7.35 -3.90 -2.21
N ASN A 21 7.56 -2.59 -2.33
CA ASN A 21 7.54 -1.67 -1.21
C ASN A 21 6.31 -0.76 -1.29
N PHE A 22 5.45 -0.86 -0.27
CA PHE A 22 4.27 -0.01 -0.11
C PHE A 22 4.57 1.24 0.72
N ASN A 23 5.78 1.37 1.25
CA ASN A 23 6.22 2.56 1.97
C ASN A 23 7.03 3.48 1.06
N TYR A 24 6.95 4.77 1.31
CA TYR A 24 7.72 5.79 0.58
C TYR A 24 9.21 5.85 0.98
N THR A 25 9.64 5.04 1.97
CA THR A 25 10.99 5.09 2.52
C THR A 25 11.95 4.16 1.81
N SER A 26 13.22 4.55 1.75
CA SER A 26 14.34 3.77 1.19
C SER A 26 14.87 2.68 2.15
N THR A 27 14.05 2.20 3.08
CA THR A 27 14.47 1.27 4.14
C THR A 27 15.13 -0.01 3.59
N LEU A 28 14.60 -0.57 2.49
CA LEU A 28 15.16 -1.78 1.87
C LEU A 28 16.57 -1.53 1.31
N GLN A 29 16.81 -0.35 0.75
CA GLN A 29 18.14 0.05 0.25
C GLN A 29 19.09 0.36 1.40
N ASP A 30 18.66 1.22 2.33
CA ASP A 30 19.54 1.80 3.36
C ASP A 30 19.93 0.78 4.43
N LEU A 31 19.03 -0.11 4.83
CA LEU A 31 19.27 -1.10 5.86
C LEU A 31 19.70 -2.47 5.32
N TYR A 32 19.15 -2.88 4.18
CA TYR A 32 19.36 -4.24 3.66
C TYR A 32 20.29 -4.25 2.44
N GLY A 33 20.60 -3.09 1.86
CA GLY A 33 21.46 -2.97 0.69
C GLY A 33 20.86 -3.62 -0.57
N ILE A 34 19.52 -3.64 -0.68
CA ILE A 34 18.84 -4.15 -1.86
C ILE A 34 18.92 -3.09 -2.95
N PRO A 35 19.41 -3.43 -4.16
CA PRO A 35 19.48 -2.49 -5.27
C PRO A 35 18.10 -1.92 -5.61
N ASP A 36 18.06 -0.65 -5.97
CA ASP A 36 16.83 0.03 -6.37
C ASP A 36 16.11 -0.66 -7.53
N SER A 37 16.88 -1.21 -8.46
CA SER A 37 16.37 -1.95 -9.62
C SER A 37 15.64 -3.26 -9.26
N GLU A 38 15.79 -3.75 -8.04
CA GLU A 38 15.14 -4.97 -7.55
C GLU A 38 13.89 -4.66 -6.71
N ILE A 39 13.57 -3.37 -6.49
CA ILE A 39 12.47 -2.93 -5.66
C ILE A 39 11.41 -2.22 -6.51
N LEU A 40 10.19 -2.73 -6.51
CA LEU A 40 9.03 -2.01 -7.03
C LEU A 40 8.44 -1.14 -5.91
N TYR A 41 8.53 0.17 -6.05
CA TYR A 41 7.87 1.14 -5.16
C TYR A 41 6.48 1.45 -5.69
N ILE A 42 5.46 0.84 -5.10
CA ILE A 42 4.06 0.95 -5.56
C ILE A 42 3.57 2.40 -5.54
N HIS A 43 3.94 3.15 -4.51
CA HIS A 43 3.50 4.53 -4.32
C HIS A 43 4.60 5.57 -4.62
N GLY A 44 5.72 5.14 -5.23
CA GLY A 44 6.90 5.98 -5.44
C GLY A 44 7.77 6.13 -4.19
N LYS A 45 8.77 6.98 -4.27
CA LYS A 45 9.69 7.27 -3.17
C LYS A 45 9.48 8.68 -2.63
N ALA A 46 9.73 8.88 -1.33
CA ALA A 46 9.66 10.21 -0.70
C ALA A 46 10.65 11.23 -1.30
N SER A 47 11.66 10.76 -2.02
CA SER A 47 12.62 11.60 -2.75
C SER A 47 12.13 12.06 -4.12
N ASP A 48 11.03 11.51 -4.63
CA ASP A 48 10.52 11.83 -5.95
C ASP A 48 9.81 13.19 -5.91
N GLU A 49 10.15 14.07 -6.86
CA GLU A 49 9.62 15.45 -6.88
C GLU A 49 8.08 15.49 -7.00
N GLU A 50 7.47 14.46 -7.60
CA GLU A 50 6.02 14.38 -7.75
C GLU A 50 5.28 14.13 -6.43
N LEU A 51 5.91 13.44 -5.47
CA LEU A 51 5.32 13.21 -4.14
C LEU A 51 5.34 14.45 -3.24
N THR A 52 6.20 15.42 -3.56
CA THR A 52 6.28 16.68 -2.80
C THR A 52 5.22 17.71 -3.24
N LYS A 53 4.59 17.51 -4.37
CA LYS A 53 3.41 18.29 -4.76
C LYS A 53 2.22 17.76 -3.98
N ALA A 54 2.08 18.26 -2.74
CA ALA A 54 0.82 18.13 -2.01
C ALA A 54 -0.31 18.51 -2.96
N ALA A 55 -1.34 17.65 -3.04
CA ALA A 55 -2.53 18.00 -3.80
C ALA A 55 -2.96 19.40 -3.32
N GLU A 56 -2.85 20.40 -4.19
CA GLU A 56 -3.47 21.69 -3.93
C GLU A 56 -4.95 21.39 -3.74
N VAL A 57 -5.41 21.57 -2.52
CA VAL A 57 -6.85 21.56 -2.25
C VAL A 57 -7.38 22.80 -2.96
N VAL A 58 -7.85 22.59 -4.19
CA VAL A 58 -8.54 23.64 -4.93
C VAL A 58 -9.83 23.88 -4.18
N GLN A 59 -9.85 24.99 -3.43
CA GLN A 59 -11.10 25.45 -2.84
C GLN A 59 -12.03 25.82 -4.00
N PRO A 60 -13.26 25.32 -4.03
CA PRO A 60 -14.19 25.70 -5.06
C PRO A 60 -14.44 27.21 -4.97
N GLU A 61 -14.30 27.89 -6.09
CA GLU A 61 -14.62 29.32 -6.18
C GLU A 61 -16.13 29.50 -6.36
N PRO A 62 -16.75 30.47 -5.69
CA PRO A 62 -18.15 30.76 -5.89
C PRO A 62 -18.41 31.17 -7.35
N PRO A 63 -19.59 30.87 -7.91
CA PRO A 63 -19.99 31.40 -9.20
C PRO A 63 -19.81 32.93 -9.29
N ALA A 64 -19.28 33.40 -10.42
CA ALA A 64 -18.87 34.80 -10.58
C ALA A 64 -20.02 35.83 -10.62
N ASP A 65 -21.26 35.37 -10.67
CA ASP A 65 -22.47 36.14 -10.86
C ASP A 65 -23.41 36.18 -9.63
N LEU A 66 -22.91 35.76 -8.46
CA LEU A 66 -23.65 35.83 -7.21
C LEU A 66 -23.68 37.26 -6.65
N SER A 67 -24.84 37.67 -6.12
CA SER A 67 -24.96 38.87 -5.30
C SER A 67 -24.23 38.73 -3.95
N GLU A 68 -24.00 39.83 -3.24
CA GLU A 68 -23.36 39.80 -1.91
C GLU A 68 -24.16 38.97 -0.89
N GLU A 69 -25.48 38.94 -0.97
CA GLU A 69 -26.35 38.13 -0.10
C GLU A 69 -26.24 36.65 -0.46
N GLU A 70 -26.28 36.30 -1.73
CA GLU A 70 -26.14 34.90 -2.21
C GLU A 70 -24.72 34.36 -1.94
N LEU A 71 -23.69 35.25 -2.00
CA LEU A 71 -22.33 34.90 -1.66
C LEU A 71 -22.19 34.60 -0.16
N ALA A 72 -22.88 35.35 0.70
CA ALA A 72 -22.90 35.10 2.13
C ALA A 72 -23.62 33.78 2.47
N GLU A 73 -24.74 33.48 1.83
CA GLU A 73 -25.44 32.21 1.94
C GLU A 73 -24.60 31.04 1.41
N TRP A 74 -23.82 31.28 0.37
CA TRP A 74 -22.93 30.26 -0.21
C TRP A 74 -21.80 29.86 0.77
N TYR A 75 -21.25 30.85 1.53
CA TYR A 75 -20.23 30.55 2.55
C TYR A 75 -20.81 30.11 3.90
N ASP A 76 -22.05 30.38 4.22
CA ASP A 76 -22.68 30.07 5.53
C ASP A 76 -23.47 28.76 5.52
N GLY A 77 -23.64 28.12 4.35
CA GLY A 77 -24.38 26.87 4.21
C GLY A 77 -23.64 25.67 4.75
N GLU A 78 -23.99 25.19 5.96
CA GLU A 78 -23.50 23.92 6.52
C GLU A 78 -23.64 22.74 5.53
N ASP A 79 -24.71 22.72 4.74
CA ASP A 79 -24.97 21.71 3.71
C ASP A 79 -23.96 21.79 2.55
N TYR A 80 -23.52 22.98 2.18
CA TYR A 80 -22.58 23.15 1.09
C TYR A 80 -21.17 22.65 1.48
N ILE A 81 -20.69 22.98 2.68
CA ILE A 81 -19.38 22.53 3.18
C ILE A 81 -19.39 21.00 3.27
N THR A 82 -20.46 20.42 3.81
CA THR A 82 -20.61 18.95 3.94
C THR A 82 -20.64 18.27 2.57
N GLN A 83 -21.34 18.86 1.59
CA GLN A 83 -21.41 18.32 0.24
C GLN A 83 -20.08 18.44 -0.49
N THR A 84 -19.39 19.57 -0.36
CA THR A 84 -18.07 19.81 -0.95
C THR A 84 -17.02 18.85 -0.38
N VAL A 85 -17.01 18.62 0.93
CA VAL A 85 -16.12 17.65 1.58
C VAL A 85 -16.42 16.24 1.12
N ARG A 86 -17.70 15.88 0.99
CA ARG A 86 -18.12 14.58 0.48
C ARG A 86 -17.70 14.37 -0.96
N ASP A 87 -17.92 15.34 -1.83
CA ASP A 87 -17.56 15.27 -3.24
C ASP A 87 -16.04 15.22 -3.44
N ALA A 88 -15.28 16.00 -2.65
CA ALA A 88 -13.82 15.91 -2.63
C ALA A 88 -13.33 14.54 -2.17
N ALA A 89 -13.93 13.96 -1.14
CA ALA A 89 -13.59 12.61 -0.67
C ALA A 89 -13.94 11.55 -1.71
N VAL A 90 -15.07 11.65 -2.37
CA VAL A 90 -15.48 10.72 -3.45
C VAL A 90 -14.53 10.85 -4.64
N ASN A 91 -14.20 12.07 -5.06
CA ASN A 91 -13.27 12.31 -6.16
C ASN A 91 -11.87 11.77 -5.84
N GLU A 92 -11.41 11.92 -4.58
CA GLU A 92 -10.12 11.36 -4.15
C GLU A 92 -10.13 9.83 -4.17
N ILE A 93 -11.22 9.20 -3.75
CA ILE A 93 -11.39 7.74 -3.84
C ILE A 93 -11.33 7.29 -5.31
N TYR A 94 -11.98 8.00 -6.23
CA TYR A 94 -11.90 7.70 -7.66
C TYR A 94 -10.50 7.91 -8.22
N ARG A 95 -9.80 8.95 -7.79
CA ARG A 95 -8.41 9.22 -8.20
C ARG A 95 -7.47 8.13 -7.73
N ILE A 96 -7.60 7.70 -6.49
CA ILE A 96 -6.81 6.61 -5.92
C ILE A 96 -7.07 5.30 -6.66
N ARG A 97 -8.33 4.95 -6.93
CA ARG A 97 -8.67 3.74 -7.71
C ARG A 97 -8.07 3.74 -9.11
N LYS A 98 -8.20 4.83 -9.84
CA LYS A 98 -7.59 4.97 -11.18
C LYS A 98 -6.08 4.83 -11.13
N ASN A 99 -5.45 5.37 -10.09
CA ASN A 99 -4.01 5.28 -9.91
C ASN A 99 -3.57 3.83 -9.64
N VAL A 100 -4.32 3.07 -8.82
CA VAL A 100 -4.04 1.64 -8.56
C VAL A 100 -4.06 0.82 -9.83
N GLU A 101 -5.12 0.93 -10.64
CA GLU A 101 -5.25 0.21 -11.92
C GLU A 101 -4.11 0.57 -12.88
N GLN A 102 -3.77 1.87 -12.97
CA GLN A 102 -2.68 2.33 -13.83
C GLN A 102 -1.33 1.78 -13.35
N ILE A 103 -1.05 1.83 -12.05
CA ILE A 103 0.19 1.30 -11.47
C ILE A 103 0.32 -0.21 -11.74
N ILE A 104 -0.75 -0.98 -11.57
CA ILE A 104 -0.76 -2.40 -11.89
C ILE A 104 -0.46 -2.63 -13.37
N GLN A 105 -1.10 -1.86 -14.25
CA GLN A 105 -0.91 -1.97 -15.69
C GLN A 105 0.52 -1.62 -16.10
N ASP A 106 1.08 -0.55 -15.58
CA ASP A 106 2.45 -0.10 -15.88
C ASP A 106 3.50 -1.13 -15.41
N ASN A 107 3.19 -1.89 -14.36
CA ASN A 107 4.06 -2.91 -13.78
C ASN A 107 3.64 -4.35 -14.12
N ARG A 108 2.80 -4.54 -15.11
CA ARG A 108 2.26 -5.85 -15.52
C ARG A 108 3.32 -6.91 -15.76
N SER A 109 4.49 -6.54 -16.28
CA SER A 109 5.58 -7.47 -16.52
C SER A 109 6.12 -8.07 -15.21
N ILE A 110 6.19 -7.28 -14.15
CA ILE A 110 6.63 -7.72 -12.83
C ILE A 110 5.60 -8.70 -12.24
N PHE A 111 4.32 -8.35 -12.22
CA PHE A 111 3.27 -9.23 -11.71
C PHE A 111 3.20 -10.54 -12.51
N SER A 112 3.28 -10.48 -13.83
CA SER A 112 3.26 -11.67 -14.70
C SER A 112 4.46 -12.60 -14.49
N SER A 113 5.61 -12.10 -14.02
CA SER A 113 6.78 -12.90 -13.72
C SER A 113 6.66 -13.75 -12.45
N MET A 114 5.63 -13.47 -11.61
CA MET A 114 5.44 -14.14 -10.33
C MET A 114 4.90 -15.57 -10.42
N ASN A 115 4.69 -16.09 -11.61
CA ASN A 115 4.16 -17.44 -11.84
C ASN A 115 5.08 -18.59 -11.37
N LYS A 116 6.32 -18.29 -10.97
CA LYS A 116 7.31 -19.25 -10.45
C LYS A 116 7.60 -19.08 -8.97
N ILE A 117 6.92 -18.15 -8.31
CA ILE A 117 7.11 -17.90 -6.88
C ILE A 117 6.60 -19.10 -6.08
N GLU A 118 7.39 -19.53 -5.10
CA GLU A 118 7.05 -20.60 -4.18
C GLU A 118 6.63 -20.08 -2.81
N HIS A 119 7.09 -18.86 -2.43
CA HIS A 119 6.79 -18.26 -1.14
C HIS A 119 6.60 -16.74 -1.23
N ILE A 120 5.62 -16.23 -0.51
CA ILE A 120 5.36 -14.81 -0.38
C ILE A 120 5.49 -14.41 1.09
N TYR A 121 6.30 -13.40 1.35
CA TYR A 121 6.47 -12.81 2.68
C TYR A 121 5.83 -11.42 2.70
N ILE A 122 4.91 -11.20 3.63
CA ILE A 122 4.26 -9.89 3.80
C ILE A 122 4.58 -9.35 5.19
N TYR A 123 5.29 -8.23 5.25
CA TYR A 123 5.70 -7.62 6.51
C TYR A 123 5.20 -6.19 6.65
N GLY A 124 4.51 -5.90 7.76
CA GLY A 124 4.05 -4.55 8.09
C GLY A 124 3.01 -3.98 7.12
N PHE A 125 2.20 -4.84 6.51
CA PHE A 125 1.18 -4.46 5.55
C PHE A 125 -0.20 -4.45 6.21
N SER A 126 -0.95 -3.37 6.04
CA SER A 126 -2.21 -3.13 6.75
C SER A 126 -3.43 -3.83 6.14
N PHE A 127 -3.32 -4.41 4.94
CA PHE A 127 -4.46 -4.92 4.17
C PHE A 127 -5.59 -3.88 4.07
N SER A 128 -5.22 -2.64 3.76
CA SER A 128 -6.20 -1.59 3.54
C SER A 128 -6.96 -1.84 2.23
N PRO A 129 -8.25 -1.46 2.13
CA PRO A 129 -9.02 -1.63 0.90
C PRO A 129 -8.39 -0.97 -0.34
N VAL A 130 -7.53 0.04 -0.14
CA VAL A 130 -6.80 0.71 -1.22
C VAL A 130 -5.66 -0.16 -1.74
N ASP A 131 -5.03 -0.94 -0.88
CA ASP A 131 -3.84 -1.74 -1.22
C ASP A 131 -4.20 -3.20 -1.57
N GLU A 132 -5.37 -3.69 -1.16
CA GLU A 132 -5.84 -5.04 -1.49
C GLU A 132 -5.76 -5.39 -2.99
N PRO A 133 -6.06 -4.49 -3.96
CA PRO A 133 -5.98 -4.81 -5.37
C PRO A 133 -4.60 -5.27 -5.84
N TYR A 134 -3.52 -4.79 -5.22
CA TYR A 134 -2.18 -5.25 -5.55
C TYR A 134 -1.94 -6.69 -5.12
N ILE A 135 -2.45 -7.07 -3.95
CA ILE A 135 -2.37 -8.46 -3.48
C ILE A 135 -3.26 -9.36 -4.34
N ASP A 136 -4.44 -8.88 -4.74
CA ASP A 136 -5.34 -9.59 -5.66
C ASP A 136 -4.67 -9.81 -7.03
N GLU A 137 -3.92 -8.82 -7.53
CA GLU A 137 -3.14 -8.98 -8.76
C GLU A 137 -2.04 -10.04 -8.60
N ILE A 138 -1.28 -10.04 -7.50
CA ILE A 138 -0.31 -11.10 -7.19
C ILE A 138 -1.00 -12.47 -7.20
N ILE A 139 -2.12 -12.59 -6.49
CA ILE A 139 -2.89 -13.83 -6.39
C ILE A 139 -3.35 -14.33 -7.77
N SER A 140 -3.62 -13.44 -8.70
CA SER A 140 -4.07 -13.80 -10.06
C SER A 140 -2.96 -14.44 -10.91
N HIS A 141 -1.69 -14.19 -10.57
CA HIS A 141 -0.52 -14.65 -11.33
C HIS A 141 0.20 -15.86 -10.71
N ILE A 142 -0.16 -16.28 -9.51
CA ILE A 142 0.48 -17.39 -8.79
C ILE A 142 -0.37 -18.66 -8.78
N ASP A 143 0.26 -19.81 -8.48
CA ASP A 143 -0.45 -21.04 -8.19
C ASP A 143 -0.95 -21.04 -6.74
N LYS A 144 -2.23 -20.70 -6.54
CA LYS A 144 -2.87 -20.58 -5.21
C LYS A 144 -2.85 -21.87 -4.39
N GLU A 145 -2.64 -23.01 -5.03
CA GLU A 145 -2.64 -24.33 -4.38
C GLU A 145 -1.24 -24.75 -3.91
N LYS A 146 -0.20 -23.97 -4.25
CA LYS A 146 1.19 -24.32 -3.95
C LYS A 146 1.97 -23.25 -3.23
N VAL A 147 1.66 -21.97 -3.50
CA VAL A 147 2.43 -20.86 -2.94
C VAL A 147 2.16 -20.72 -1.45
N HIS A 148 3.23 -20.73 -0.67
CA HIS A 148 3.17 -20.51 0.76
C HIS A 148 3.25 -19.02 1.11
N TRP A 149 2.58 -18.63 2.20
CA TRP A 149 2.54 -17.23 2.65
C TRP A 149 2.97 -17.13 4.12
N THR A 150 3.88 -16.24 4.40
CA THR A 150 4.18 -15.80 5.77
C THR A 150 3.79 -14.35 5.92
N ILE A 151 2.82 -14.07 6.79
CA ILE A 151 2.22 -12.75 6.91
C ILE A 151 2.35 -12.26 8.35
N SER A 152 2.92 -11.06 8.51
CA SER A 152 3.03 -10.45 9.82
C SER A 152 1.76 -9.68 10.20
N TYR A 153 1.43 -9.70 11.50
CA TYR A 153 0.38 -8.88 12.08
C TYR A 153 0.91 -8.14 13.32
N TYR A 154 0.25 -7.05 13.67
CA TYR A 154 0.61 -6.24 14.82
C TYR A 154 -0.37 -6.46 15.99
N SER A 155 -1.68 -6.51 15.70
CA SER A 155 -2.75 -6.65 16.68
C SER A 155 -3.65 -7.84 16.37
N ASP A 156 -4.46 -8.24 17.34
CA ASP A 156 -5.45 -9.31 17.15
C ASP A 156 -6.52 -8.91 16.10
N GLU A 157 -6.80 -7.60 15.97
CA GLU A 157 -7.69 -7.07 14.94
C GLU A 157 -7.09 -7.24 13.55
N ASP A 158 -5.79 -6.92 13.38
CA ASP A 158 -5.08 -7.17 12.12
C ASP A 158 -5.08 -8.64 11.78
N GLN A 159 -4.83 -9.51 12.76
CA GLN A 159 -4.86 -10.96 12.57
C GLN A 159 -6.20 -11.43 12.00
N GLN A 160 -7.30 -10.99 12.60
CA GLN A 160 -8.65 -11.36 12.14
C GLN A 160 -8.92 -10.84 10.73
N LYS A 161 -8.51 -9.63 10.43
CA LYS A 161 -8.65 -9.01 9.11
C LYS A 161 -7.89 -9.80 8.04
N ILE A 162 -6.63 -10.16 8.31
CA ILE A 162 -5.82 -10.97 7.40
C ILE A 162 -6.45 -12.34 7.18
N GLN A 163 -6.91 -13.01 8.24
CA GLN A 163 -7.59 -14.30 8.14
C GLN A 163 -8.83 -14.21 7.23
N ALA A 164 -9.66 -13.20 7.44
CA ALA A 164 -10.86 -12.98 6.63
C ALA A 164 -10.50 -12.72 5.16
N TYR A 165 -9.44 -11.93 4.92
CA TYR A 165 -8.95 -11.67 3.57
C TYR A 165 -8.49 -12.96 2.87
N MET A 166 -7.59 -13.74 3.47
CA MET A 166 -7.06 -14.99 2.89
C MET A 166 -8.18 -15.99 2.59
N GLN A 167 -9.13 -16.15 3.51
CA GLN A 167 -10.30 -17.01 3.33
C GLN A 167 -11.18 -16.52 2.17
N SER A 168 -11.42 -15.22 2.05
CA SER A 168 -12.24 -14.64 0.97
C SER A 168 -11.62 -14.88 -0.41
N ARG A 169 -10.29 -14.96 -0.51
CA ARG A 169 -9.53 -15.28 -1.74
C ARG A 169 -9.36 -16.78 -1.96
N LYS A 170 -9.90 -17.61 -1.05
CA LYS A 170 -9.86 -19.08 -1.10
C LYS A 170 -8.43 -19.64 -1.11
N ILE A 171 -7.51 -19.00 -0.39
CA ILE A 171 -6.18 -19.55 -0.13
C ILE A 171 -6.34 -20.61 0.97
N LEU A 172 -5.78 -21.79 0.73
CA LEU A 172 -5.91 -22.93 1.67
C LEU A 172 -5.23 -22.60 3.01
N PRO A 173 -5.83 -22.95 4.15
CA PRO A 173 -5.28 -22.64 5.48
C PRO A 173 -3.88 -23.18 5.71
N ASP A 174 -3.54 -24.32 5.10
CA ASP A 174 -2.22 -24.97 5.25
C ASP A 174 -1.11 -24.26 4.46
N LEU A 175 -1.47 -23.30 3.61
CA LEU A 175 -0.54 -22.54 2.77
C LEU A 175 -0.17 -21.18 3.34
N TRP A 176 -0.73 -20.77 4.49
CA TRP A 176 -0.35 -19.49 5.08
C TRP A 176 -0.22 -19.60 6.60
N GLU A 177 0.75 -18.87 7.10
CA GLU A 177 1.00 -18.70 8.52
C GLU A 177 1.00 -17.22 8.91
N LEU A 178 0.49 -16.93 10.10
CA LEU A 178 0.51 -15.61 10.69
C LEU A 178 1.47 -15.57 11.86
N MET A 179 2.31 -14.55 11.92
CA MET A 179 3.22 -14.34 13.03
C MET A 179 3.20 -12.88 13.48
N LYS A 180 3.44 -12.64 14.76
CA LYS A 180 3.62 -11.29 15.23
C LYS A 180 4.89 -10.69 14.62
N LEU A 181 4.82 -9.41 14.24
CA LEU A 181 5.97 -8.72 13.67
C LEU A 181 7.21 -8.77 14.60
N GLU A 182 6.99 -8.77 15.91
CA GLU A 182 8.04 -8.87 16.93
C GLU A 182 8.71 -10.26 17.01
N ASP A 183 8.01 -11.31 16.58
CA ASP A 183 8.49 -12.69 16.64
C ASP A 183 9.26 -13.10 15.36
N ILE A 184 9.26 -12.24 14.34
CA ILE A 184 10.04 -12.48 13.12
C ILE A 184 11.51 -12.54 13.50
N GLN A 185 12.19 -13.62 13.09
CA GLN A 185 13.61 -13.82 13.41
C GLN A 185 14.44 -12.62 12.94
N MET A 186 14.96 -11.90 13.93
CA MET A 186 15.83 -10.77 13.69
C MET A 186 17.18 -11.21 13.15
N TYR A 187 17.71 -10.49 12.20
CA TYR A 187 19.06 -10.70 11.69
C TYR A 187 20.07 -10.39 12.81
N LYS A 188 20.66 -11.43 13.40
CA LYS A 188 21.84 -11.24 14.24
C LYS A 188 23.05 -11.13 13.30
N GLN A 189 23.65 -9.95 13.24
CA GLN A 189 24.98 -9.82 12.63
C GLN A 189 25.94 -10.74 13.42
N GLN A 190 26.53 -11.70 12.74
CA GLN A 190 27.69 -12.43 13.23
C GLN A 190 28.94 -11.62 12.94
#